data_2ed9399da1a5ef00512d1c455a80760b
#
_entry.id   2ed9399da1a5ef00512d1c455a80760b
#
_cell.length_a   1.000
_cell.length_b   1.000
_cell.length_c   1.000
_cell.angle_alpha   90.00
_cell.angle_beta   90.00
_cell.angle_gamma   90.00
#
_symmetry.space_group_name_H-M   'P 1'
#
loop_
_entity.id
_entity.type
_entity.pdbx_description
1 polymer ?
#
loop_
_entity_poly.entity_id
_entity_poly.type
_entity_poly.pdbx_seq_one_letter_code
_entity_poly.pdbx_strand_id
1 'polypeptide(L)'
;ISSDAQLAVSGNAEYEKKRVENGTQINLVRDLTKYINDPLNEYEVLPSNIGLTDNGLTTQLERYNELVIERKRLLRTSTENNPMIINLDMSIRAMKANVKTAIDGTLQGLLIVKADLDREANRFSRRISDAPGQERQYVSIARQQEIKAGLYLMLLQKREENAITLAATANNAKIIDEPVSDGLVSLYDCFSVGTGFTCRYHLFDQSY
;
A
#
# COMPACT_ATOMS: atom_id res chain seq x y z
N ILE A 1 15.68 33.54 23.54
CA ILE A 1 14.77 33.39 22.39
C ILE A 1 13.45 33.95 22.82
N SER A 2 12.86 34.83 22.04
CA SER A 2 11.53 35.34 22.37
C SER A 2 10.51 34.17 22.36
N SER A 3 9.54 34.22 23.26
CA SER A 3 8.45 33.22 23.32
C SER A 3 7.76 33.04 21.96
N ASP A 4 7.66 34.12 21.18
CA ASP A 4 7.07 34.11 19.85
C ASP A 4 7.90 33.34 18.82
N ALA A 5 9.23 33.42 18.88
CA ALA A 5 10.11 32.68 17.99
C ALA A 5 10.04 31.17 18.27
N GLN A 6 9.96 30.78 19.53
CA GLN A 6 9.82 29.38 19.93
C GLN A 6 8.47 28.79 19.51
N LEU A 7 7.40 29.57 19.67
CA LEU A 7 6.06 29.18 19.20
C LEU A 7 5.99 29.04 17.68
N ALA A 8 6.67 29.93 16.95
CA ALA A 8 6.75 29.86 15.49
C ALA A 8 7.54 28.63 14.99
N VAL A 9 8.58 28.21 15.71
CA VAL A 9 9.39 27.02 15.36
C VAL A 9 8.56 25.75 15.58
N SER A 10 7.96 25.58 16.75
CA SER A 10 7.16 24.38 17.05
C SER A 10 5.92 24.28 16.16
N GLY A 11 5.21 25.37 15.92
CA GLY A 11 4.08 25.43 15.00
C GLY A 11 4.49 25.04 13.57
N ASN A 12 5.60 25.57 13.07
CA ASN A 12 6.08 25.22 11.74
C ASN A 12 6.48 23.74 11.61
N ALA A 13 7.11 23.16 12.64
CA ALA A 13 7.49 21.73 12.64
C ALA A 13 6.26 20.82 12.53
N GLU A 14 5.19 21.15 13.22
CA GLU A 14 3.94 20.41 13.15
C GLU A 14 3.29 20.49 11.76
N TYR A 15 3.27 21.68 11.15
CA TYR A 15 2.74 21.85 9.79
C TYR A 15 3.59 21.11 8.75
N GLU A 16 4.92 21.12 8.88
CA GLU A 16 5.78 20.35 7.98
C GLU A 16 5.55 18.85 8.12
N LYS A 17 5.34 18.34 9.33
CA LYS A 17 4.97 16.93 9.54
C LYS A 17 3.65 16.60 8.84
N LYS A 18 2.61 17.42 9.03
CA LYS A 18 1.31 17.26 8.37
C LYS A 18 1.41 17.34 6.85
N ARG A 19 2.30 18.20 6.31
CA ARG A 19 2.57 18.29 4.86
C ARG A 19 3.16 17.00 4.31
N VAL A 20 4.13 16.40 5.00
CA VAL A 20 4.74 15.14 4.59
C VAL A 20 3.73 14.00 4.64
N GLU A 21 2.94 13.93 5.70
CA GLU A 21 1.87 12.92 5.85
C GLU A 21 0.82 13.05 4.74
N ASN A 22 0.30 14.26 4.52
CA ASN A 22 -0.65 14.54 3.44
C ASN A 22 -0.04 14.24 2.06
N GLY A 23 1.22 14.59 1.83
CA GLY A 23 1.96 14.27 0.61
C GLY A 23 2.06 12.76 0.36
N THR A 24 2.27 11.97 1.42
CA THR A 24 2.27 10.51 1.36
C THR A 24 0.90 9.99 0.95
N GLN A 25 -0.18 10.49 1.56
CA GLN A 25 -1.55 10.11 1.19
C GLN A 25 -1.87 10.43 -0.27
N ILE A 26 -1.47 11.61 -0.76
CA ILE A 26 -1.64 11.99 -2.17
C ILE A 26 -0.92 10.99 -3.10
N ASN A 27 0.27 10.58 -2.77
CA ASN A 27 1.04 9.63 -3.59
C ASN A 27 0.37 8.25 -3.59
N LEU A 28 -0.08 7.75 -2.43
CA LEU A 28 -0.81 6.49 -2.32
C LEU A 28 -2.09 6.49 -3.17
N VAL A 29 -2.88 7.56 -3.09
CA VAL A 29 -4.10 7.70 -3.89
C VAL A 29 -3.79 7.78 -5.40
N ARG A 30 -2.71 8.47 -5.80
CA ARG A 30 -2.28 8.53 -7.20
C ARG A 30 -1.81 7.18 -7.73
N ASP A 31 -1.09 6.42 -6.92
CA ASP A 31 -0.64 5.09 -7.33
C ASP A 31 -1.82 4.12 -7.42
N LEU A 32 -2.79 4.23 -6.52
CA LEU A 32 -4.07 3.52 -6.63
C LEU A 32 -4.83 3.91 -7.91
N THR A 33 -4.83 5.20 -8.27
CA THR A 33 -5.44 5.70 -9.52
C THR A 33 -4.79 5.07 -10.75
N LYS A 34 -3.47 4.96 -10.78
CA LYS A 34 -2.74 4.29 -11.87
C LYS A 34 -3.12 2.82 -11.95
N TYR A 35 -3.12 2.13 -10.81
CA TYR A 35 -3.43 0.71 -10.73
C TYR A 35 -4.84 0.37 -11.23
N ILE A 36 -5.85 1.14 -10.83
CA ILE A 36 -7.25 0.89 -11.23
C ILE A 36 -7.51 1.24 -12.71
N ASN A 37 -6.70 2.12 -13.29
CA ASN A 37 -6.83 2.52 -14.69
C ASN A 37 -6.03 1.63 -15.64
N ASP A 38 -5.17 0.76 -15.14
CA ASP A 38 -4.42 -0.18 -15.94
C ASP A 38 -5.39 -1.25 -16.51
N PRO A 39 -5.46 -1.43 -17.84
CA PRO A 39 -6.31 -2.45 -18.45
C PRO A 39 -5.97 -3.88 -18.02
N LEU A 40 -4.71 -4.14 -17.64
CA LEU A 40 -4.27 -5.44 -17.15
C LEU A 40 -4.91 -5.82 -15.81
N ASN A 41 -5.37 -4.82 -15.05
CA ASN A 41 -5.97 -4.97 -13.73
C ASN A 41 -7.52 -4.90 -13.76
N GLU A 42 -8.17 -5.24 -14.89
CA GLU A 42 -9.62 -5.06 -15.03
C GLU A 42 -10.43 -5.86 -13.98
N TYR A 43 -9.99 -7.07 -13.68
CA TYR A 43 -10.62 -7.96 -12.69
C TYR A 43 -9.64 -8.41 -11.61
N GLU A 44 -8.68 -7.53 -11.28
CA GLU A 44 -7.73 -7.78 -10.21
C GLU A 44 -8.17 -7.11 -8.90
N VAL A 45 -7.73 -7.71 -7.80
CA VAL A 45 -7.98 -7.19 -6.44
C VAL A 45 -7.18 -5.90 -6.27
N LEU A 46 -7.86 -4.85 -5.80
CA LEU A 46 -7.24 -3.57 -5.51
C LEU A 46 -6.59 -3.61 -4.12
N PRO A 47 -5.42 -2.99 -3.94
CA PRO A 47 -4.80 -2.89 -2.63
C PRO A 47 -5.67 -2.01 -1.71
N SER A 48 -6.27 -2.59 -0.68
CA SER A 48 -7.11 -1.87 0.30
C SER A 48 -6.35 -1.49 1.57
N ASN A 49 -5.31 -2.23 1.93
CA ASN A 49 -4.54 -2.00 3.15
C ASN A 49 -3.20 -1.29 2.86
N ILE A 50 -3.26 -0.12 2.24
CA ILE A 50 -2.07 0.68 1.90
C ILE A 50 -1.86 1.88 2.85
N GLY A 51 -2.56 1.92 3.98
CA GLY A 51 -2.44 3.01 4.96
C GLY A 51 -3.17 4.29 4.56
N LEU A 52 -4.27 4.17 3.81
CA LEU A 52 -5.16 5.29 3.55
C LEU A 52 -5.89 5.68 4.85
N THR A 53 -6.00 6.98 5.08
CA THR A 53 -6.75 7.53 6.21
C THR A 53 -8.25 7.66 5.93
N ASP A 54 -8.66 7.58 4.67
CA ASP A 54 -10.06 7.64 4.26
C ASP A 54 -10.75 6.27 4.39
N ASN A 55 -11.50 6.10 5.49
CA ASN A 55 -12.26 4.87 5.74
C ASN A 55 -13.37 4.65 4.70
N GLY A 56 -13.92 5.72 4.12
CA GLY A 56 -14.96 5.63 3.10
C GLY A 56 -14.43 4.99 1.82
N LEU A 57 -13.26 5.44 1.37
CA LEU A 57 -12.57 4.85 0.22
C LEU A 57 -12.16 3.42 0.50
N THR A 58 -11.60 3.13 1.68
CA THR A 58 -11.18 1.78 2.08
C THR A 58 -12.36 0.80 2.03
N THR A 59 -13.50 1.16 2.59
CA THR A 59 -14.72 0.32 2.55
C THR A 59 -15.19 0.05 1.12
N GLN A 60 -15.10 1.03 0.22
CA GLN A 60 -15.47 0.82 -1.18
C GLN A 60 -14.50 -0.10 -1.92
N LEU A 61 -13.20 -0.01 -1.62
CA LEU A 61 -12.17 -0.92 -2.14
C LEU A 61 -12.41 -2.35 -1.68
N GLU A 62 -12.73 -2.55 -0.41
CA GLU A 62 -13.04 -3.87 0.14
C GLU A 62 -14.25 -4.48 -0.55
N ARG A 63 -15.32 -3.70 -0.72
CA ARG A 63 -16.53 -4.17 -1.41
C ARG A 63 -16.28 -4.51 -2.89
N TYR A 64 -15.46 -3.73 -3.58
CA TYR A 64 -15.02 -4.08 -4.92
C TYR A 64 -14.24 -5.40 -4.92
N ASN A 65 -13.31 -5.57 -3.99
CA ASN A 65 -12.49 -6.77 -3.86
C ASN A 65 -13.33 -8.02 -3.58
N GLU A 66 -14.37 -7.92 -2.75
CA GLU A 66 -15.32 -9.02 -2.49
C GLU A 66 -15.97 -9.49 -3.80
N LEU A 67 -16.45 -8.56 -4.63
CA LEU A 67 -17.06 -8.90 -5.92
C LEU A 67 -16.06 -9.58 -6.88
N VAL A 68 -14.83 -9.10 -6.93
CA VAL A 68 -13.77 -9.70 -7.77
C VAL A 68 -13.40 -11.11 -7.28
N ILE A 69 -13.28 -11.31 -5.98
CA ILE A 69 -13.00 -12.61 -5.38
C ILE A 69 -14.15 -13.60 -5.68
N GLU A 70 -15.39 -13.14 -5.54
CA GLU A 70 -16.57 -13.96 -5.86
C GLU A 70 -16.59 -14.34 -7.35
N ARG A 71 -16.26 -13.41 -8.26
CA ARG A 71 -16.10 -13.72 -9.68
C ARG A 71 -15.05 -14.80 -9.91
N LYS A 72 -13.86 -14.64 -9.32
CA LYS A 72 -12.78 -15.64 -9.43
C LYS A 72 -13.21 -17.01 -8.87
N ARG A 73 -14.01 -17.02 -7.80
CA ARG A 73 -14.57 -18.23 -7.22
C ARG A 73 -15.54 -18.94 -8.16
N LEU A 74 -16.48 -18.22 -8.75
CA LEU A 74 -17.47 -18.77 -9.68
C LEU A 74 -16.84 -19.26 -10.98
N LEU A 75 -15.80 -18.61 -11.48
CA LEU A 75 -15.08 -19.02 -12.70
C LEU A 75 -14.36 -20.37 -12.56
N ARG A 76 -14.12 -20.85 -11.35
CA ARG A 76 -13.55 -22.20 -11.14
C ARG A 76 -14.52 -23.32 -11.48
N THR A 77 -15.83 -23.06 -11.42
CA THR A 77 -16.89 -24.05 -11.60
C THR A 77 -17.83 -23.71 -12.75
N SER A 78 -17.67 -22.55 -13.39
CA SER A 78 -18.54 -22.02 -14.42
C SER A 78 -17.76 -21.37 -15.54
N THR A 79 -18.40 -21.15 -16.69
CA THR A 79 -17.83 -20.43 -17.83
C THR A 79 -18.22 -18.98 -17.80
N GLU A 80 -17.50 -18.11 -18.51
CA GLU A 80 -17.77 -16.66 -18.61
C GLU A 80 -19.18 -16.34 -19.15
N ASN A 81 -19.78 -17.24 -19.93
CA ASN A 81 -21.13 -17.07 -20.48
C ASN A 81 -22.26 -17.38 -19.48
N ASN A 82 -21.92 -17.75 -18.24
CA ASN A 82 -22.94 -17.97 -17.20
C ASN A 82 -23.62 -16.65 -16.83
N PRO A 83 -24.97 -16.58 -16.83
CA PRO A 83 -25.72 -15.36 -16.49
C PRO A 83 -25.32 -14.76 -15.13
N MET A 84 -24.96 -15.60 -14.16
CA MET A 84 -24.49 -15.12 -12.84
C MET A 84 -23.17 -14.37 -12.95
N ILE A 85 -22.23 -14.82 -13.78
CA ILE A 85 -20.95 -14.16 -14.01
C ILE A 85 -21.16 -12.86 -14.76
N ILE A 86 -22.02 -12.85 -15.77
CA ILE A 86 -22.36 -11.63 -16.53
C ILE A 86 -22.96 -10.56 -15.60
N ASN A 87 -23.89 -10.92 -14.72
CA ASN A 87 -24.46 -10.00 -13.73
C ASN A 87 -23.40 -9.49 -12.74
N LEU A 88 -22.48 -10.36 -12.34
CA LEU A 88 -21.40 -9.99 -11.43
C LEU A 88 -20.41 -9.04 -12.12
N ASP A 89 -20.11 -9.25 -13.40
CA ASP A 89 -19.28 -8.36 -14.21
C ASP A 89 -19.89 -6.96 -14.33
N MET A 90 -21.22 -6.86 -14.52
CA MET A 90 -21.92 -5.57 -14.49
C MET A 90 -21.78 -4.88 -13.13
N SER A 91 -21.92 -5.65 -12.04
CA SER A 91 -21.78 -5.14 -10.67
C SER A 91 -20.35 -4.66 -10.40
N ILE A 92 -19.34 -5.41 -10.85
CA ILE A 92 -17.91 -5.05 -10.71
C ILE A 92 -17.62 -3.75 -11.48
N ARG A 93 -18.13 -3.61 -12.72
CA ARG A 93 -17.93 -2.38 -13.51
C ARG A 93 -18.59 -1.18 -12.84
N ALA A 94 -19.82 -1.33 -12.34
CA ALA A 94 -20.50 -0.27 -11.61
C ALA A 94 -19.73 0.13 -10.34
N MET A 95 -19.30 -0.86 -9.56
CA MET A 95 -18.51 -0.61 -8.35
C MET A 95 -17.14 0.01 -8.66
N LYS A 96 -16.48 -0.40 -9.75
CA LYS A 96 -15.22 0.20 -10.23
C LYS A 96 -15.40 1.68 -10.55
N ALA A 97 -16.51 2.06 -11.16
CA ALA A 97 -16.84 3.46 -11.43
C ALA A 97 -17.03 4.27 -10.14
N ASN A 98 -17.74 3.70 -9.15
CA ASN A 98 -17.92 4.33 -7.86
C ASN A 98 -16.58 4.52 -7.13
N VAL A 99 -15.72 3.50 -7.12
CA VAL A 99 -14.37 3.57 -6.53
C VAL A 99 -13.53 4.66 -7.22
N LYS A 100 -13.57 4.77 -8.57
CA LYS A 100 -12.87 5.86 -9.27
C LYS A 100 -13.35 7.24 -8.83
N THR A 101 -14.66 7.42 -8.72
CA THR A 101 -15.24 8.69 -8.25
C THR A 101 -14.81 9.00 -6.82
N ALA A 102 -14.77 7.99 -5.94
CA ALA A 102 -14.31 8.15 -4.57
C ALA A 102 -12.81 8.51 -4.49
N ILE A 103 -11.97 7.85 -5.30
CA ILE A 103 -10.55 8.16 -5.44
C ILE A 103 -10.35 9.62 -5.85
N ASP A 104 -11.08 10.09 -6.88
CA ASP A 104 -10.99 11.46 -7.36
C ASP A 104 -11.44 12.46 -6.29
N GLY A 105 -12.50 12.15 -5.57
CA GLY A 105 -12.98 12.97 -4.44
C GLY A 105 -11.96 13.05 -3.31
N THR A 106 -11.39 11.92 -2.91
CA THR A 106 -10.33 11.86 -1.89
C THR A 106 -9.09 12.65 -2.32
N LEU A 107 -8.66 12.48 -3.58
CA LEU A 107 -7.51 13.22 -4.13
C LEU A 107 -7.75 14.74 -4.10
N GLN A 108 -8.93 15.18 -4.51
CA GLN A 108 -9.31 16.59 -4.44
C GLN A 108 -9.28 17.13 -3.01
N GLY A 109 -9.85 16.40 -2.05
CA GLY A 109 -9.81 16.75 -0.63
C GLY A 109 -8.38 16.89 -0.11
N LEU A 110 -7.51 15.93 -0.42
CA LEU A 110 -6.10 15.96 -0.02
C LEU A 110 -5.33 17.14 -0.65
N LEU A 111 -5.65 17.52 -1.89
CA LEU A 111 -5.05 18.68 -2.55
C LEU A 111 -5.49 20.01 -1.93
N ILE A 112 -6.73 20.11 -1.48
CA ILE A 112 -7.22 21.27 -0.72
C ILE A 112 -6.46 21.39 0.61
N VAL A 113 -6.38 20.30 1.37
CA VAL A 113 -5.62 20.25 2.63
C VAL A 113 -4.14 20.63 2.39
N LYS A 114 -3.54 20.12 1.30
CA LYS A 114 -2.18 20.50 0.93
C LYS A 114 -2.02 22.01 0.75
N ALA A 115 -2.94 22.64 0.02
CA ALA A 115 -2.88 24.09 -0.23
C ALA A 115 -3.03 24.91 1.07
N ASP A 116 -3.85 24.43 2.02
CA ASP A 116 -4.00 25.06 3.33
C ASP A 116 -2.74 24.91 4.18
N LEU A 117 -2.17 23.70 4.23
CA LEU A 117 -0.92 23.46 4.94
C LEU A 117 0.25 24.29 4.36
N ASP A 118 0.33 24.42 3.05
CA ASP A 118 1.34 25.25 2.37
C ASP A 118 1.19 26.74 2.73
N ARG A 119 -0.05 27.21 2.82
CA ARG A 119 -0.34 28.61 3.25
C ARG A 119 0.10 28.86 4.69
N GLU A 120 -0.24 27.97 5.60
CA GLU A 120 0.14 28.13 7.01
C GLU A 120 1.66 28.00 7.21
N ALA A 121 2.32 27.04 6.57
CA ALA A 121 3.78 26.91 6.62
C ALA A 121 4.46 28.19 6.11
N ASN A 122 3.96 28.81 5.03
CA ASN A 122 4.47 30.07 4.52
C ASN A 122 4.26 31.23 5.49
N ARG A 123 3.15 31.29 6.24
CA ARG A 123 2.92 32.30 7.28
C ARG A 123 3.95 32.21 8.40
N PHE A 124 4.25 30.99 8.88
CA PHE A 124 5.28 30.77 9.89
C PHE A 124 6.69 31.09 9.36
N SER A 125 6.96 30.73 8.13
CA SER A 125 8.25 31.04 7.50
C SER A 125 8.50 32.56 7.40
N ARG A 126 7.46 33.34 7.07
CA ARG A 126 7.57 34.82 7.05
C ARG A 126 7.84 35.39 8.44
N ARG A 127 7.12 34.93 9.47
CA ARG A 127 7.36 35.37 10.85
C ARG A 127 8.80 35.12 11.30
N ILE A 128 9.37 33.99 10.91
CA ILE A 128 10.77 33.65 11.20
C ILE A 128 11.74 34.58 10.44
N SER A 129 11.43 34.92 9.17
CA SER A 129 12.28 35.81 8.37
C SER A 129 12.28 37.26 8.85
N ASP A 130 11.25 37.69 9.55
CA ASP A 130 11.14 39.04 10.08
C ASP A 130 11.87 39.24 11.44
N ALA A 131 12.40 38.17 12.05
CA ALA A 131 13.17 38.19 13.28
C ALA A 131 14.58 38.80 13.11
N PRO A 132 15.20 39.41 14.16
CA PRO A 132 16.56 39.99 14.11
C PRO A 132 17.62 38.96 13.71
N GLY A 133 18.72 39.41 13.07
CA GLY A 133 19.66 38.58 12.34
C GLY A 133 20.27 37.38 13.07
N GLN A 134 20.73 37.53 14.33
CA GLN A 134 21.29 36.43 15.13
C GLN A 134 20.18 35.47 15.62
N GLU A 135 19.02 35.98 15.95
CA GLU A 135 17.86 35.21 16.35
C GLU A 135 17.32 34.38 15.19
N ARG A 136 17.39 34.90 13.94
CA ARG A 136 17.03 34.14 12.72
C ARG A 136 17.89 32.91 12.50
N GLN A 137 19.20 32.99 12.69
CA GLN A 137 20.09 31.82 12.53
C GLN A 137 19.76 30.74 13.54
N TYR A 138 19.57 31.13 14.81
CA TYR A 138 19.21 30.19 15.86
C TYR A 138 17.86 29.53 15.62
N VAL A 139 16.85 30.33 15.27
CA VAL A 139 15.49 29.86 14.94
C VAL A 139 15.52 28.94 13.71
N SER A 140 16.32 29.25 12.69
CA SER A 140 16.48 28.38 11.51
C SER A 140 17.03 26.99 11.87
N ILE A 141 18.07 26.95 12.72
CA ILE A 141 18.68 25.70 13.19
C ILE A 141 17.70 24.91 14.06
N ALA A 142 17.05 25.57 15.02
CA ALA A 142 16.07 24.95 15.89
C ALA A 142 14.90 24.37 15.11
N ARG A 143 14.39 25.09 14.10
CA ARG A 143 13.36 24.63 13.19
C ARG A 143 13.79 23.36 12.44
N GLN A 144 15.00 23.34 11.86
CA GLN A 144 15.49 22.17 11.15
C GLN A 144 15.60 20.96 12.08
N GLN A 145 16.03 21.16 13.31
CA GLN A 145 16.15 20.10 14.32
C GLN A 145 14.78 19.53 14.67
N GLU A 146 13.80 20.41 14.94
CA GLU A 146 12.43 20.03 15.28
C GLU A 146 11.75 19.24 14.15
N ILE A 147 11.86 19.72 12.90
CA ILE A 147 11.33 19.04 11.71
C ILE A 147 11.97 17.66 11.58
N LYS A 148 13.30 17.57 11.66
CA LYS A 148 14.00 16.29 11.54
C LYS A 148 13.60 15.31 12.64
N ALA A 149 13.47 15.79 13.88
CA ALA A 149 13.02 14.96 15.00
C ALA A 149 11.59 14.45 14.77
N GLY A 150 10.67 15.31 14.35
CA GLY A 150 9.29 14.93 14.06
C GLY A 150 9.16 13.92 12.92
N LEU A 151 9.90 14.14 11.83
CA LEU A 151 9.95 13.21 10.70
C LEU A 151 10.56 11.86 11.09
N TYR A 152 11.63 11.87 11.89
CA TYR A 152 12.26 10.64 12.37
C TYR A 152 11.27 9.80 13.19
N LEU A 153 10.54 10.42 14.12
CA LEU A 153 9.54 9.71 14.92
C LEU A 153 8.40 9.16 14.06
N MET A 154 7.92 9.93 13.07
CA MET A 154 6.89 9.48 12.15
C MET A 154 7.37 8.28 11.30
N LEU A 155 8.58 8.34 10.77
CA LEU A 155 9.16 7.23 10.00
C LEU A 155 9.39 5.99 10.85
N LEU A 156 9.82 6.17 12.12
CA LEU A 156 9.95 5.07 13.06
C LEU A 156 8.60 4.39 13.31
N GLN A 157 7.56 5.18 13.57
CA GLN A 157 6.21 4.65 13.73
C GLN A 157 5.73 3.88 12.49
N LYS A 158 5.94 4.43 11.30
CA LYS A 158 5.56 3.76 10.04
C LYS A 158 6.35 2.47 9.82
N ARG A 159 7.63 2.45 10.19
CA ARG A 159 8.44 1.23 10.15
C ARG A 159 7.87 0.15 11.05
N GLU A 160 7.50 0.50 12.30
CA GLU A 160 6.91 -0.46 13.24
C GLU A 160 5.53 -0.95 12.77
N GLU A 161 4.67 -0.06 12.26
CA GLU A 161 3.39 -0.43 11.67
C GLU A 161 3.57 -1.43 10.51
N ASN A 162 4.53 -1.16 9.61
CA ASN A 162 4.84 -2.06 8.51
C ASN A 162 5.42 -3.40 8.98
N ALA A 163 6.27 -3.40 10.01
CA ALA A 163 6.83 -4.62 10.59
C ALA A 163 5.73 -5.49 11.22
N ILE A 164 4.78 -4.88 11.94
CA ILE A 164 3.62 -5.58 12.51
C ILE A 164 2.74 -6.17 11.39
N THR A 165 2.46 -5.38 10.36
CA THR A 165 1.65 -5.84 9.21
C THR A 165 2.33 -7.00 8.49
N LEU A 166 3.64 -6.91 8.26
CA LEU A 166 4.42 -7.98 7.65
C LEU A 166 4.42 -9.25 8.52
N ALA A 167 4.60 -9.11 9.83
CA ALA A 167 4.54 -10.23 10.77
C ALA A 167 3.15 -10.89 10.82
N ALA A 168 2.09 -10.08 10.74
CA ALA A 168 0.72 -10.58 10.70
C ALA A 168 0.39 -11.31 9.38
N THR A 169 1.00 -10.91 8.26
CA THR A 169 0.78 -11.55 6.95
C THR A 169 1.66 -12.77 6.72
N ALA A 170 2.78 -12.89 7.43
CA ALA A 170 3.77 -13.95 7.20
C ALA A 170 3.34 -15.36 7.66
N ASN A 171 2.23 -15.51 8.40
CA ASN A 171 1.91 -16.78 9.08
C ASN A 171 0.52 -17.36 8.78
N ASN A 172 -0.09 -17.06 7.64
CA ASN A 172 -1.40 -17.66 7.30
C ASN A 172 -1.32 -19.01 6.58
N ALA A 173 -0.14 -19.55 6.35
CA ALA A 173 0.05 -20.91 5.84
C ALA A 173 0.56 -21.82 6.95
N LYS A 174 -0.36 -22.43 7.71
CA LYS A 174 -0.02 -23.58 8.55
C LYS A 174 -0.10 -24.82 7.67
N ILE A 175 1.02 -25.53 7.53
CA ILE A 175 1.03 -26.87 6.96
C ILE A 175 0.21 -27.74 7.91
N ILE A 176 -0.99 -28.15 7.48
CA ILE A 176 -1.93 -28.93 8.29
C ILE A 176 -1.60 -30.40 8.21
N ASP A 177 -0.93 -30.82 7.11
CA ASP A 177 -0.50 -32.21 6.94
C ASP A 177 0.71 -32.28 6.01
N GLU A 178 1.70 -33.08 6.34
CA GLU A 178 2.72 -33.47 5.37
C GLU A 178 2.10 -34.49 4.41
N PRO A 179 2.33 -34.37 3.10
CA PRO A 179 1.84 -35.38 2.17
C PRO A 179 2.53 -36.72 2.50
N VAL A 180 1.78 -37.61 3.09
CA VAL A 180 2.22 -39.00 3.22
C VAL A 180 2.22 -39.57 1.80
N SER A 181 3.40 -39.75 1.23
CA SER A 181 3.55 -40.45 -0.03
C SER A 181 3.41 -41.94 0.28
N ASP A 182 2.21 -42.49 0.08
CA ASP A 182 2.02 -43.91 -0.05
C ASP A 182 2.68 -44.35 -1.36
N GLY A 183 3.87 -44.91 -1.23
CA GLY A 183 4.49 -45.81 -2.12
C GLY A 183 4.75 -45.37 -3.57
N LEU A 184 6.01 -45.38 -3.97
CA LEU A 184 6.52 -45.32 -5.34
C LEU A 184 6.54 -43.94 -6.01
N VAL A 185 7.45 -43.08 -5.56
CA VAL A 185 7.93 -41.97 -6.40
C VAL A 185 8.95 -42.55 -7.39
N SER A 186 8.54 -42.75 -8.64
CA SER A 186 9.45 -42.94 -9.75
C SER A 186 10.08 -41.57 -10.10
N LEU A 187 11.27 -41.33 -9.61
CA LEU A 187 12.09 -40.20 -10.04
C LEU A 187 12.68 -40.51 -11.42
N TYR A 188 12.18 -39.81 -12.44
CA TYR A 188 12.81 -39.77 -13.75
C TYR A 188 13.89 -38.69 -13.75
N ASP A 189 15.14 -39.08 -13.55
CA ASP A 189 16.26 -38.20 -13.86
C ASP A 189 16.61 -38.35 -15.35
N CYS A 190 16.22 -37.36 -16.14
CA CYS A 190 16.67 -37.21 -17.51
C CYS A 190 17.93 -36.35 -17.53
N PHE A 191 19.09 -37.00 -17.70
CA PHE A 191 20.33 -36.28 -17.94
C PHE A 191 20.60 -36.20 -19.46
N SER A 192 20.76 -34.97 -19.96
CA SER A 192 21.13 -34.69 -21.33
C SER A 192 22.64 -34.69 -21.44
N VAL A 193 23.19 -35.74 -22.05
CA VAL A 193 24.59 -35.74 -22.50
C VAL A 193 24.58 -35.98 -24.02
N GLY A 194 24.95 -34.93 -24.75
CA GLY A 194 25.24 -34.91 -26.18
C GLY A 194 24.68 -36.03 -27.05
N THR A 195 23.59 -35.71 -27.79
CA THR A 195 23.06 -36.55 -28.90
C THR A 195 22.32 -37.86 -28.57
N GLY A 196 21.62 -37.95 -27.43
CA GLY A 196 20.75 -39.10 -27.20
C GLY A 196 20.10 -39.09 -25.80
N PHE A 197 18.77 -39.21 -25.76
CA PHE A 197 18.04 -39.34 -24.48
C PHE A 197 18.10 -40.80 -24.02
N THR A 198 18.75 -41.07 -22.88
CA THR A 198 18.64 -42.34 -22.18
C THR A 198 17.99 -42.15 -20.82
N CYS A 199 16.79 -42.70 -20.65
CA CYS A 199 16.12 -42.82 -19.35
C CYS A 199 16.57 -44.11 -18.65
N ARG A 200 17.12 -43.98 -17.46
CA ARG A 200 17.50 -45.12 -16.61
C ARG A 200 16.57 -45.20 -15.42
N TYR A 201 15.88 -46.33 -15.25
CA TYR A 201 15.03 -46.59 -14.09
C TYR A 201 15.90 -47.00 -12.90
N HIS A 202 15.79 -46.25 -11.76
CA HIS A 202 16.28 -46.69 -10.47
C HIS A 202 15.09 -47.04 -9.59
N LEU A 203 14.87 -48.33 -9.37
CA LEU A 203 14.01 -48.82 -8.29
C LEU A 203 14.82 -48.80 -7.00
N PHE A 204 14.45 -47.89 -6.09
CA PHE A 204 14.91 -47.99 -4.70
C PHE A 204 13.88 -48.79 -3.91
N ASP A 205 14.23 -49.99 -3.54
CA ASP A 205 13.53 -50.81 -2.54
C ASP A 205 14.02 -50.38 -1.18
N GLN A 206 13.14 -49.76 -0.38
CA GLN A 206 13.38 -49.55 1.05
C GLN A 206 12.48 -50.50 1.85
N SER A 207 12.99 -51.68 2.08
CA SER A 207 12.59 -52.49 3.25
C SER A 207 13.40 -52.03 4.45
N TYR A 208 12.76 -51.26 5.38
CA TYR A 208 12.93 -51.38 6.83
C TYR A 208 11.78 -50.65 7.50
#